data_a96fabf1bf92506c45dd971422904c36
#
_entry.id   a96fabf1bf92506c45dd971422904c36
#
_cell.length_a   1.000
_cell.length_b   1.000
_cell.length_c   1.000
_cell.angle_alpha   90.00
_cell.angle_beta   90.00
_cell.angle_gamma   90.00
#
_symmetry.space_group_name_H-M   'P 1'
#
loop_
_entity.id
_entity.type
_entity.pdbx_description
1 polymer ?
#
loop_
_entity_poly.entity_id
_entity_poly.type
_entity_poly.pdbx_seq_one_letter_code
_entity_poly.pdbx_strand_id
1 'polypeptide(L)'
;MSQANLTSLSGLNPSCIYRFESAILPPFLNTHIVMSTKKFPVPLSYFSMPLGLFALGLSWRYGARIGLLPTWAAETLLAAAFALWLLLVIAYIIKIRFFRPEFLQDLQDLVQCCFISAIPITTILAGLAALPYQTLPAKGLILLGTAGQLAFAMYRAGGLWRGVHTLDATTPIVYLPTVATNFVSATAMAVLGWSDYAWLFLGAGLFSWLSLEAAILSRLRTGTPVNAPVRGIVGIQLAPAFVGCGAYFAASGGHIDTFALLLIGYGCLQFLLLLRLLPWMLEQGFSPSFWGFSFGLAAMTGCGFHLIAEQRLLFLGYFLATAGSGLVMLLLLATLNLARQGRLLVK
;
A
#
# COMPACT_ATOMS: atom_id res chain seq x y z
N MET A 1 -1.94 0.92 -57.02
CA MET A 1 -2.21 2.37 -56.95
C MET A 1 -2.70 2.65 -55.56
N SER A 2 -2.14 3.39 -54.65
CA SER A 2 -0.98 4.27 -54.57
C SER A 2 -0.59 4.33 -53.08
N GLN A 3 0.69 4.09 -52.79
CA GLN A 3 1.30 4.48 -51.51
C GLN A 3 1.45 6.00 -51.54
N ALA A 4 0.92 6.68 -50.52
CA ALA A 4 1.16 8.10 -50.32
C ALA A 4 1.53 8.35 -48.85
N ASN A 5 2.85 8.54 -48.67
CA ASN A 5 3.53 9.45 -47.76
C ASN A 5 2.96 9.69 -46.33
N LEU A 6 3.54 8.99 -45.38
CA LEU A 6 3.64 9.39 -43.97
C LEU A 6 5.12 9.71 -43.65
N THR A 7 5.60 10.80 -44.16
CA THR A 7 6.88 11.41 -43.77
C THR A 7 6.65 12.90 -43.52
N SER A 8 6.39 13.28 -42.25
CA SER A 8 6.74 14.61 -41.70
C SER A 8 6.20 14.80 -40.29
N LEU A 9 6.80 14.20 -39.29
CA LEU A 9 6.77 14.68 -37.90
C LEU A 9 8.06 14.28 -37.14
N SER A 10 9.19 14.33 -37.82
CA SER A 10 10.53 14.16 -37.24
C SER A 10 11.21 15.49 -36.95
N GLY A 11 10.53 16.41 -36.25
CA GLY A 11 11.05 17.76 -36.04
C GLY A 11 10.94 18.30 -34.61
N LEU A 12 10.63 17.49 -33.63
CA LEU A 12 10.63 17.94 -32.21
C LEU A 12 11.93 17.50 -31.54
N ASN A 13 12.79 18.50 -31.33
CA ASN A 13 14.08 18.37 -30.65
C ASN A 13 13.92 17.75 -29.24
N PRO A 14 14.60 16.64 -28.91
CA PRO A 14 14.54 16.01 -27.57
C PRO A 14 14.86 16.97 -26.42
N SER A 15 15.59 18.06 -26.68
CA SER A 15 15.91 19.08 -25.68
C SER A 15 14.72 19.91 -25.18
N CYS A 16 13.58 19.96 -25.88
CA CYS A 16 12.38 20.65 -25.43
C CYS A 16 11.61 19.84 -24.36
N ILE A 17 11.67 18.52 -24.39
CA ILE A 17 10.99 17.65 -23.42
C ILE A 17 11.70 17.71 -22.06
N TYR A 18 13.02 17.83 -22.04
CA TYR A 18 13.80 18.01 -20.80
C TYR A 18 13.57 19.37 -20.10
N ARG A 19 13.15 20.40 -20.83
CA ARG A 19 12.93 21.73 -20.24
C ARG A 19 11.61 21.88 -19.47
N PHE A 20 10.61 21.04 -19.73
CA PHE A 20 9.35 21.06 -18.99
C PHE A 20 9.44 20.28 -17.66
N GLU A 21 10.29 19.28 -17.58
CA GLU A 21 10.52 18.54 -16.32
C GLU A 21 11.37 19.32 -15.30
N SER A 22 12.23 20.23 -15.79
CA SER A 22 13.05 21.09 -14.90
C SER A 22 12.28 22.25 -14.26
N ALA A 23 11.08 22.57 -14.74
CA ALA A 23 10.28 23.70 -14.26
C ALA A 23 9.41 23.38 -13.01
N ILE A 24 9.28 22.11 -12.64
CA ILE A 24 8.44 21.69 -11.49
C ILE A 24 9.27 21.40 -10.21
N LEU A 25 10.59 21.37 -10.33
CA LEU A 25 11.49 21.21 -9.17
C LEU A 25 11.96 22.56 -8.65
N PRO A 26 11.77 22.87 -7.36
CA PRO A 26 12.21 24.16 -6.80
C PRO A 26 13.74 24.31 -6.90
N PRO A 27 14.26 25.54 -7.18
CA PRO A 27 15.67 25.81 -7.47
C PRO A 27 16.64 25.72 -6.26
N PHE A 28 16.19 25.27 -5.11
CA PHE A 28 16.97 25.32 -3.86
C PHE A 28 18.00 24.20 -3.64
N LEU A 29 18.33 23.40 -4.65
CA LEU A 29 19.11 22.17 -4.46
C LEU A 29 20.39 22.04 -5.30
N ASN A 30 20.99 23.17 -5.71
CA ASN A 30 22.33 23.16 -6.34
C ASN A 30 23.43 23.31 -5.27
N THR A 31 23.65 22.27 -4.47
CA THR A 31 24.89 22.10 -3.68
C THR A 31 25.62 20.89 -4.19
N HIS A 32 26.89 21.05 -4.57
CA HIS A 32 27.81 19.97 -4.92
C HIS A 32 27.87 18.96 -3.77
N ILE A 33 27.22 17.81 -3.94
CA ILE A 33 27.24 16.73 -2.95
C ILE A 33 28.31 15.73 -3.41
N VAL A 34 29.32 15.54 -2.57
CA VAL A 34 30.29 14.46 -2.69
C VAL A 34 29.52 13.13 -2.79
N MET A 35 29.72 12.42 -3.91
CA MET A 35 29.08 11.11 -4.14
C MET A 35 29.52 10.12 -3.06
N SER A 36 28.63 9.79 -2.15
CA SER A 36 28.82 8.64 -1.25
C SER A 36 28.78 7.36 -2.10
N THR A 37 29.83 6.55 -2.02
CA THR A 37 29.90 5.23 -2.66
C THR A 37 29.04 4.18 -1.96
N LYS A 38 28.46 4.49 -0.82
CA LYS A 38 27.60 3.58 -0.04
C LYS A 38 26.13 3.74 -0.43
N LYS A 39 25.49 2.64 -0.81
CA LYS A 39 24.04 2.59 -1.06
C LYS A 39 23.24 2.86 0.22
N PHE A 40 22.09 3.51 0.08
CA PHE A 40 21.20 3.73 1.21
C PHE A 40 20.61 2.38 1.69
N PRO A 41 20.74 2.04 2.99
CA PRO A 41 20.47 0.67 3.45
C PRO A 41 18.99 0.33 3.61
N VAL A 42 18.06 1.31 3.51
CA VAL A 42 16.65 1.13 3.80
C VAL A 42 15.82 1.28 2.51
N PRO A 43 15.28 0.17 1.96
CA PRO A 43 14.41 0.20 0.78
C PRO A 43 13.06 0.85 1.09
N LEU A 44 12.44 1.49 0.07
CA LEU A 44 11.08 2.03 0.13
C LEU A 44 10.03 0.98 0.50
N SER A 45 10.20 -0.24 0.03
CA SER A 45 9.28 -1.35 0.32
C SER A 45 9.09 -1.63 1.81
N TYR A 46 10.00 -1.13 2.69
CA TYR A 46 9.87 -1.30 4.14
C TYR A 46 8.70 -0.51 4.74
N PHE A 47 8.16 0.50 4.04
CA PHE A 47 6.92 1.14 4.45
C PHE A 47 5.70 0.19 4.45
N SER A 48 5.79 -0.97 3.78
CA SER A 48 4.78 -2.02 3.91
C SER A 48 4.70 -2.63 5.31
N MET A 49 5.77 -2.55 6.11
CA MET A 49 5.76 -3.04 7.49
C MET A 49 4.86 -2.19 8.40
N PRO A 50 5.08 -0.87 8.58
CA PRO A 50 4.15 -0.05 9.35
C PRO A 50 2.76 0.00 8.71
N LEU A 51 2.63 -0.13 7.39
CA LEU A 51 1.33 -0.23 6.71
C LEU A 51 0.50 -1.39 7.26
N GLY A 52 1.07 -2.59 7.29
CA GLY A 52 0.40 -3.79 7.81
C GLY A 52 0.17 -3.73 9.32
N LEU A 53 1.15 -3.24 10.10
CA LEU A 53 1.04 -3.16 11.56
C LEU A 53 -0.01 -2.13 12.00
N PHE A 54 -0.08 -0.95 11.37
CA PHE A 54 -1.15 0.02 11.63
C PHE A 54 -2.52 -0.57 11.30
N ALA A 55 -2.66 -1.18 10.13
CA ALA A 55 -3.93 -1.77 9.72
C ALA A 55 -4.38 -2.87 10.68
N LEU A 56 -3.46 -3.75 11.12
CA LEU A 56 -3.77 -4.78 12.11
C LEU A 56 -4.11 -4.16 13.47
N GLY A 57 -3.34 -3.19 13.94
CA GLY A 57 -3.59 -2.51 15.22
C GLY A 57 -4.95 -1.79 15.23
N LEU A 58 -5.33 -1.13 14.13
CA LEU A 58 -6.65 -0.50 14.00
C LEU A 58 -7.78 -1.56 13.96
N SER A 59 -7.58 -2.68 13.26
CA SER A 59 -8.51 -3.81 13.29
C SER A 59 -8.62 -4.40 14.70
N TRP A 60 -7.52 -4.58 15.43
CA TRP A 60 -7.53 -5.05 16.81
C TRP A 60 -8.18 -4.05 17.76
N ARG A 61 -8.04 -2.74 17.53
CA ARG A 61 -8.76 -1.71 18.30
C ARG A 61 -10.27 -1.84 18.13
N TYR A 62 -10.75 -2.19 16.93
CA TYR A 62 -12.15 -2.52 16.71
C TYR A 62 -12.53 -3.84 17.42
N GLY A 63 -11.72 -4.89 17.32
CA GLY A 63 -11.91 -6.14 18.06
C GLY A 63 -11.97 -5.95 19.59
N ALA A 64 -11.19 -5.00 20.12
CA ALA A 64 -11.24 -4.65 21.56
C ALA A 64 -12.55 -3.93 21.93
N ARG A 65 -13.07 -3.06 21.05
CA ARG A 65 -14.37 -2.39 21.29
C ARG A 65 -15.54 -3.36 21.36
N ILE A 66 -15.49 -4.46 20.63
CA ILE A 66 -16.52 -5.51 20.65
C ILE A 66 -16.22 -6.62 21.69
N GLY A 67 -15.22 -6.41 22.56
CA GLY A 67 -14.92 -7.31 23.68
C GLY A 67 -14.13 -8.59 23.34
N LEU A 68 -13.60 -8.72 22.14
CA LEU A 68 -12.85 -9.93 21.71
C LEU A 68 -11.36 -9.89 22.08
N LEU A 69 -10.80 -8.71 22.24
CA LEU A 69 -9.38 -8.51 22.50
C LEU A 69 -9.17 -7.50 23.65
N PRO A 70 -8.08 -7.62 24.42
CA PRO A 70 -7.72 -6.59 25.39
C PRO A 70 -7.21 -5.33 24.66
N THR A 71 -7.64 -4.15 25.10
CA THR A 71 -7.27 -2.86 24.50
C THR A 71 -5.76 -2.66 24.43
N TRP A 72 -5.01 -3.06 25.47
CA TRP A 72 -3.56 -2.91 25.50
C TRP A 72 -2.86 -3.61 24.34
N ALA A 73 -3.37 -4.72 23.84
CA ALA A 73 -2.76 -5.44 22.71
C ALA A 73 -2.82 -4.63 21.41
N ALA A 74 -3.95 -3.98 21.15
CA ALA A 74 -4.09 -3.08 20.00
C ALA A 74 -3.18 -1.86 20.13
N GLU A 75 -3.16 -1.24 21.31
CA GLU A 75 -2.42 0.00 21.53
C GLU A 75 -0.89 -0.19 21.52
N THR A 76 -0.39 -1.31 22.05
CA THR A 76 1.04 -1.64 21.96
C THR A 76 1.47 -1.88 20.52
N LEU A 77 0.64 -2.56 19.72
CA LEU A 77 0.92 -2.78 18.31
C LEU A 77 0.91 -1.46 17.52
N LEU A 78 -0.05 -0.57 17.80
CA LEU A 78 -0.13 0.76 17.18
C LEU A 78 1.06 1.65 17.56
N ALA A 79 1.48 1.61 18.83
CA ALA A 79 2.66 2.33 19.29
C ALA A 79 3.94 1.84 18.59
N ALA A 80 4.11 0.51 18.46
CA ALA A 80 5.24 -0.07 17.72
C ALA A 80 5.20 0.31 16.22
N ALA A 81 4.02 0.28 15.59
CA ALA A 81 3.83 0.71 14.22
C ALA A 81 4.18 2.20 14.03
N PHE A 82 3.78 3.05 14.98
CA PHE A 82 4.05 4.48 14.95
C PHE A 82 5.56 4.77 15.09
N ALA A 83 6.24 4.09 16.01
CA ALA A 83 7.68 4.20 16.17
C ALA A 83 8.43 3.77 14.90
N LEU A 84 8.05 2.64 14.30
CA LEU A 84 8.64 2.15 13.06
C LEU A 84 8.38 3.13 11.90
N TRP A 85 7.14 3.64 11.76
CA TRP A 85 6.78 4.64 10.76
C TRP A 85 7.64 5.89 10.89
N LEU A 86 7.79 6.42 12.11
CA LEU A 86 8.59 7.62 12.36
C LEU A 86 10.07 7.40 11.99
N LEU A 87 10.64 6.25 12.36
CA LEU A 87 12.01 5.88 11.97
C LEU A 87 12.18 5.82 10.45
N LEU A 88 11.22 5.22 9.73
CA LEU A 88 11.28 5.14 8.28
C LEU A 88 11.09 6.50 7.60
N VAL A 89 10.21 7.36 8.13
CA VAL A 89 10.04 8.74 7.62
C VAL A 89 11.33 9.53 7.79
N ILE A 90 11.98 9.46 8.97
CA ILE A 90 13.27 10.11 9.21
C ILE A 90 14.33 9.55 8.25
N ALA A 91 14.43 8.23 8.13
CA ALA A 91 15.37 7.58 7.20
C ALA A 91 15.14 8.04 5.75
N TYR A 92 13.87 8.19 5.34
CA TYR A 92 13.56 8.62 3.99
C TYR A 92 13.85 10.10 3.75
N ILE A 93 13.64 10.98 4.74
CA ILE A 93 14.08 12.39 4.69
C ILE A 93 15.60 12.46 4.53
N ILE A 94 16.35 11.62 5.25
CA ILE A 94 17.82 11.50 5.12
C ILE A 94 18.16 11.06 3.69
N LYS A 95 17.46 10.07 3.13
CA LYS A 95 17.67 9.61 1.74
C LYS A 95 17.47 10.75 0.74
N ILE A 96 16.38 11.49 0.84
CA ILE A 96 16.09 12.63 -0.05
C ILE A 96 17.19 13.70 0.06
N ARG A 97 17.70 13.97 1.28
CA ARG A 97 18.66 15.04 1.53
C ARG A 97 20.09 14.70 1.14
N PHE A 98 20.52 13.44 1.39
CA PHE A 98 21.91 13.03 1.27
C PHE A 98 22.18 12.00 0.19
N PHE A 99 21.15 11.27 -0.30
CA PHE A 99 21.23 10.23 -1.32
C PHE A 99 20.30 10.54 -2.50
N ARG A 100 20.26 11.81 -2.90
CA ARG A 100 19.37 12.31 -3.95
C ARG A 100 19.40 11.51 -5.27
N PRO A 101 20.58 11.06 -5.80
CA PRO A 101 20.61 10.25 -7.02
C PRO A 101 19.82 8.94 -6.89
N GLU A 102 19.93 8.25 -5.74
CA GLU A 102 19.18 7.02 -5.48
C GLU A 102 17.67 7.28 -5.32
N PHE A 103 17.31 8.41 -4.70
CA PHE A 103 15.90 8.81 -4.63
C PHE A 103 15.30 9.07 -6.02
N LEU A 104 16.04 9.72 -6.91
CA LEU A 104 15.60 9.94 -8.28
C LEU A 104 15.50 8.64 -9.08
N GLN A 105 16.38 7.66 -8.83
CA GLN A 105 16.26 6.32 -9.39
C GLN A 105 14.99 5.61 -8.92
N ASP A 106 14.65 5.69 -7.61
CA ASP A 106 13.41 5.14 -7.09
C ASP A 106 12.16 5.76 -7.75
N LEU A 107 12.19 7.06 -8.05
CA LEU A 107 11.10 7.75 -8.76
C LEU A 107 10.95 7.31 -10.21
N GLN A 108 12.05 6.95 -10.87
CA GLN A 108 12.07 6.51 -12.26
C GLN A 108 11.74 5.03 -12.42
N ASP A 109 12.06 4.21 -11.40
CA ASP A 109 11.77 2.77 -11.42
C ASP A 109 10.26 2.50 -11.39
N LEU A 110 9.77 1.68 -12.32
CA LEU A 110 8.35 1.44 -12.52
C LEU A 110 7.69 0.69 -11.35
N VAL A 111 8.45 -0.08 -10.57
CA VAL A 111 7.98 -0.86 -9.43
C VAL A 111 8.24 -0.13 -8.11
N GLN A 112 9.49 0.33 -7.89
CA GLN A 112 9.86 1.01 -6.64
C GLN A 112 9.09 2.32 -6.45
N CYS A 113 8.83 3.06 -7.53
CA CYS A 113 8.03 4.27 -7.48
C CYS A 113 6.66 4.04 -6.81
N CYS A 114 6.00 2.91 -7.05
CA CYS A 114 4.71 2.62 -6.45
C CYS A 114 4.76 2.54 -4.91
N PHE A 115 5.90 2.11 -4.32
CA PHE A 115 6.07 2.09 -2.86
C PHE A 115 6.12 3.48 -2.22
N ILE A 116 6.39 4.54 -2.99
CA ILE A 116 6.31 5.92 -2.48
C ILE A 116 4.91 6.22 -1.96
N SER A 117 3.87 5.64 -2.57
CA SER A 117 2.48 5.75 -2.09
C SER A 117 2.28 5.23 -0.68
N ALA A 118 3.13 4.31 -0.22
CA ALA A 118 3.03 3.78 1.13
C ALA A 118 3.36 4.85 2.20
N ILE A 119 4.12 5.90 1.84
CA ILE A 119 4.42 7.01 2.75
C ILE A 119 3.15 7.78 3.12
N PRO A 120 2.37 8.36 2.17
CA PRO A 120 1.13 9.04 2.50
C PRO A 120 0.08 8.08 3.11
N ILE A 121 -0.02 6.82 2.65
CA ILE A 121 -0.95 5.85 3.25
C ILE A 121 -0.64 5.65 4.73
N THR A 122 0.61 5.35 5.08
CA THR A 122 1.02 5.13 6.47
C THR A 122 0.92 6.41 7.31
N THR A 123 1.05 7.58 6.70
CA THR A 123 0.82 8.87 7.38
C THR A 123 -0.66 9.05 7.75
N ILE A 124 -1.60 8.68 6.86
CA ILE A 124 -3.03 8.67 7.17
C ILE A 124 -3.32 7.68 8.32
N LEU A 125 -2.78 6.47 8.24
CA LEU A 125 -2.97 5.44 9.27
C LEU A 125 -2.37 5.85 10.62
N ALA A 126 -1.22 6.52 10.63
CA ALA A 126 -0.64 7.12 11.84
C ALA A 126 -1.58 8.16 12.45
N GLY A 127 -2.19 9.00 11.61
CA GLY A 127 -3.22 9.95 12.03
C GLY A 127 -4.44 9.24 12.65
N LEU A 128 -4.97 8.20 11.99
CA LEU A 128 -6.08 7.40 12.53
C LEU A 128 -5.73 6.72 13.86
N ALA A 129 -4.51 6.23 13.99
CA ALA A 129 -4.02 5.63 15.24
C ALA A 129 -3.93 6.67 16.37
N ALA A 130 -3.47 7.89 16.08
CA ALA A 130 -3.27 8.96 17.04
C ALA A 130 -4.57 9.70 17.40
N LEU A 131 -5.63 9.60 16.58
CA LEU A 131 -6.84 10.40 16.70
C LEU A 131 -7.52 10.35 18.09
N PRO A 132 -7.59 9.22 18.81
CA PRO A 132 -8.17 9.16 20.15
C PRO A 132 -7.38 9.93 21.22
N TYR A 133 -6.09 10.21 20.96
CA TYR A 133 -5.18 10.83 21.92
C TYR A 133 -4.93 12.32 21.65
N GLN A 134 -4.74 12.67 20.38
CA GLN A 134 -4.34 14.00 19.94
C GLN A 134 -5.10 14.39 18.67
N THR A 135 -6.29 14.99 18.84
CA THR A 135 -7.21 15.24 17.72
C THR A 135 -6.62 16.16 16.66
N LEU A 136 -6.02 17.29 17.04
CA LEU A 136 -5.54 18.29 16.07
C LEU A 136 -4.33 17.80 15.26
N PRO A 137 -3.24 17.29 15.87
CA PRO A 137 -2.12 16.71 15.11
C PRO A 137 -2.55 15.52 14.25
N ALA A 138 -3.44 14.67 14.77
CA ALA A 138 -3.94 13.51 14.03
C ALA A 138 -4.71 13.91 12.75
N LYS A 139 -5.61 14.89 12.84
CA LYS A 139 -6.28 15.48 11.68
C LYS A 139 -5.27 16.06 10.68
N GLY A 140 -4.24 16.74 11.19
CA GLY A 140 -3.14 17.26 10.36
C GLY A 140 -2.43 16.17 9.58
N LEU A 141 -2.09 15.01 10.22
CA LEU A 141 -1.48 13.87 9.56
C LEU A 141 -2.42 13.25 8.50
N ILE A 142 -3.71 13.10 8.81
CA ILE A 142 -4.71 12.58 7.87
C ILE A 142 -4.78 13.46 6.62
N LEU A 143 -4.93 14.78 6.80
CA LEU A 143 -5.05 15.71 5.68
C LEU A 143 -3.76 15.79 4.87
N LEU A 144 -2.59 15.83 5.53
CA LEU A 144 -1.29 15.80 4.86
C LEU A 144 -1.09 14.54 4.04
N GLY A 145 -1.42 13.37 4.62
CA GLY A 145 -1.35 12.10 3.91
C GLY A 145 -2.32 12.04 2.73
N THR A 146 -3.56 12.53 2.90
CA THR A 146 -4.56 12.59 1.83
C THR A 146 -4.12 13.52 0.69
N ALA A 147 -3.60 14.70 0.99
CA ALA A 147 -3.06 15.60 -0.03
C ALA A 147 -1.84 14.98 -0.73
N GLY A 148 -0.94 14.36 0.04
CA GLY A 148 0.26 13.71 -0.49
C GLY A 148 -0.07 12.53 -1.42
N GLN A 149 -1.08 11.72 -1.06
CA GLN A 149 -1.50 10.60 -1.93
C GLN A 149 -2.14 11.11 -3.23
N LEU A 150 -2.98 12.15 -3.20
CA LEU A 150 -3.56 12.73 -4.41
C LEU A 150 -2.49 13.32 -5.33
N ALA A 151 -1.55 14.08 -4.76
CA ALA A 151 -0.43 14.64 -5.52
C ALA A 151 0.41 13.54 -6.18
N PHE A 152 0.70 12.47 -5.43
CA PHE A 152 1.48 11.35 -5.97
C PHE A 152 0.68 10.52 -6.98
N ALA A 153 -0.61 10.28 -6.77
CA ALA A 153 -1.48 9.60 -7.74
C ALA A 153 -1.54 10.38 -9.07
N MET A 154 -1.70 11.70 -9.02
CA MET A 154 -1.64 12.57 -10.21
C MET A 154 -0.30 12.42 -10.93
N TYR A 155 0.81 12.50 -10.21
CA TYR A 155 2.15 12.36 -10.77
C TYR A 155 2.37 10.98 -11.38
N ARG A 156 2.10 9.91 -10.63
CA ARG A 156 2.41 8.54 -11.04
C ARG A 156 1.40 7.99 -12.04
N ALA A 157 0.10 7.99 -11.72
CA ALA A 157 -0.93 7.43 -12.59
C ALA A 157 -1.10 8.25 -13.85
N GLY A 158 -1.14 9.59 -13.75
CA GLY A 158 -1.19 10.46 -14.91
C GLY A 158 0.03 10.31 -15.83
N GLY A 159 1.22 10.07 -15.25
CA GLY A 159 2.43 9.77 -16.01
C GLY A 159 2.35 8.46 -16.79
N LEU A 160 1.71 7.43 -16.23
CA LEU A 160 1.55 6.11 -16.86
C LEU A 160 0.68 6.15 -18.13
N TRP A 161 -0.31 7.04 -18.19
CA TRP A 161 -1.19 7.18 -19.36
C TRP A 161 -0.46 7.66 -20.64
N ARG A 162 0.79 8.06 -20.50
CA ARG A 162 1.67 8.40 -21.64
C ARG A 162 2.27 7.18 -22.35
N GLY A 163 1.88 5.97 -21.98
CA GLY A 163 2.37 4.73 -22.62
C GLY A 163 3.77 4.30 -22.21
N VAL A 164 4.31 4.82 -21.10
CA VAL A 164 5.66 4.48 -20.60
C VAL A 164 5.71 3.25 -19.71
N HIS A 165 4.54 2.70 -19.33
CA HIS A 165 4.45 1.52 -18.45
C HIS A 165 4.64 0.24 -19.26
N THR A 166 5.37 -0.73 -18.69
CA THR A 166 5.60 -2.04 -19.31
C THR A 166 4.70 -3.11 -18.73
N LEU A 167 4.40 -4.14 -19.53
CA LEU A 167 3.60 -5.27 -19.07
C LEU A 167 4.25 -5.96 -17.86
N ASP A 168 5.57 -6.12 -17.85
CA ASP A 168 6.31 -6.77 -16.75
C ASP A 168 6.22 -6.00 -15.42
N ALA A 169 6.11 -4.67 -15.48
CA ALA A 169 5.91 -3.83 -14.31
C ALA A 169 4.45 -3.84 -13.79
N THR A 170 3.48 -4.36 -14.56
CA THR A 170 2.07 -4.46 -14.18
C THR A 170 1.87 -5.59 -13.15
N THR A 171 2.37 -5.39 -11.96
CA THR A 171 2.24 -6.31 -10.81
C THR A 171 1.26 -5.73 -9.78
N PRO A 172 0.81 -6.50 -8.77
CA PRO A 172 -0.11 -6.00 -7.75
C PRO A 172 0.35 -4.73 -7.02
N ILE A 173 1.63 -4.36 -7.08
CA ILE A 173 2.14 -3.11 -6.52
C ILE A 173 1.47 -1.86 -7.13
N VAL A 174 0.98 -1.95 -8.36
CA VAL A 174 0.30 -0.86 -9.07
C VAL A 174 -1.01 -0.44 -8.40
N TYR A 175 -1.56 -1.26 -7.50
CA TYR A 175 -2.72 -0.86 -6.67
C TYR A 175 -2.38 0.25 -5.67
N LEU A 176 -1.13 0.38 -5.22
CA LEU A 176 -0.79 1.32 -4.15
C LEU A 176 -1.15 2.78 -4.50
N PRO A 177 -0.79 3.34 -5.68
CA PRO A 177 -1.01 4.75 -5.98
C PRO A 177 -2.48 5.17 -6.11
N THR A 178 -3.39 4.29 -6.52
CA THR A 178 -4.77 4.68 -6.87
C THR A 178 -5.85 3.85 -6.18
N VAL A 179 -5.53 2.65 -5.70
CA VAL A 179 -6.52 1.78 -5.03
C VAL A 179 -6.37 1.88 -3.51
N ALA A 180 -5.23 1.44 -2.98
CA ALA A 180 -5.00 1.41 -1.53
C ALA A 180 -5.07 2.80 -0.89
N THR A 181 -4.47 3.81 -1.54
CA THR A 181 -4.51 5.21 -1.11
C THR A 181 -5.94 5.72 -0.99
N ASN A 182 -6.78 5.46 -1.99
CA ASN A 182 -8.16 5.93 -1.99
C ASN A 182 -9.02 5.21 -0.95
N PHE A 183 -8.87 3.89 -0.76
CA PHE A 183 -9.60 3.17 0.29
C PHE A 183 -9.23 3.64 1.70
N VAL A 184 -7.93 3.91 1.95
CA VAL A 184 -7.51 4.45 3.25
C VAL A 184 -8.01 5.87 3.45
N SER A 185 -8.02 6.71 2.42
CA SER A 185 -8.60 8.05 2.48
C SER A 185 -10.11 8.00 2.72
N ALA A 186 -10.84 7.05 2.09
CA ALA A 186 -12.27 6.85 2.34
C ALA A 186 -12.52 6.54 3.82
N THR A 187 -11.77 5.60 4.39
CA THR A 187 -11.86 5.27 5.82
C THR A 187 -11.57 6.50 6.70
N ALA A 188 -10.54 7.26 6.37
CA ALA A 188 -10.16 8.44 7.14
C ALA A 188 -11.21 9.55 7.08
N MET A 189 -11.77 9.82 5.89
CA MET A 189 -12.84 10.81 5.73
C MET A 189 -14.10 10.40 6.50
N ALA A 190 -14.48 9.12 6.46
CA ALA A 190 -15.60 8.59 7.23
C ALA A 190 -15.40 8.79 8.75
N VAL A 191 -14.20 8.46 9.26
CA VAL A 191 -13.85 8.65 10.68
C VAL A 191 -13.86 10.13 11.09
N LEU A 192 -13.54 11.05 10.18
CA LEU A 192 -13.63 12.49 10.42
C LEU A 192 -15.08 13.04 10.35
N GLY A 193 -16.06 12.19 9.99
CA GLY A 193 -17.46 12.60 9.80
C GLY A 193 -17.74 13.24 8.44
N TRP A 194 -16.82 13.15 7.50
CA TRP A 194 -16.95 13.71 6.15
C TRP A 194 -17.46 12.65 5.17
N SER A 195 -18.72 12.26 5.36
CA SER A 195 -19.37 11.13 4.67
C SER A 195 -19.29 11.22 3.15
N ASP A 196 -19.61 12.37 2.55
CA ASP A 196 -19.60 12.52 1.09
C ASP A 196 -18.21 12.31 0.52
N TYR A 197 -17.17 12.85 1.16
CA TYR A 197 -15.80 12.62 0.76
C TYR A 197 -15.38 11.15 0.91
N ALA A 198 -15.88 10.46 1.95
CA ALA A 198 -15.64 9.03 2.10
C ALA A 198 -16.16 8.23 0.91
N TRP A 199 -17.37 8.53 0.44
CA TRP A 199 -17.95 7.90 -0.74
C TRP A 199 -17.22 8.24 -2.04
N LEU A 200 -16.75 9.50 -2.20
CA LEU A 200 -15.96 9.89 -3.37
C LEU A 200 -14.64 9.10 -3.44
N PHE A 201 -13.91 9.00 -2.33
CA PHE A 201 -12.68 8.21 -2.28
C PHE A 201 -12.94 6.71 -2.44
N LEU A 202 -14.00 6.19 -1.83
CA LEU A 202 -14.38 4.78 -2.01
C LEU A 202 -14.65 4.45 -3.48
N GLY A 203 -15.42 5.29 -4.16
CA GLY A 203 -15.70 5.15 -5.60
C GLY A 203 -14.43 5.22 -6.44
N ALA A 204 -13.56 6.20 -6.18
CA ALA A 204 -12.27 6.32 -6.87
C ALA A 204 -11.41 5.05 -6.69
N GLY A 205 -11.34 4.52 -5.46
CA GLY A 205 -10.62 3.28 -5.16
C GLY A 205 -11.22 2.07 -5.85
N LEU A 206 -12.55 1.92 -5.80
CA LEU A 206 -13.27 0.77 -6.38
C LEU A 206 -13.12 0.71 -7.90
N PHE A 207 -13.37 1.81 -8.59
CA PHE A 207 -13.25 1.85 -10.05
C PHE A 207 -11.81 1.73 -10.52
N SER A 208 -10.84 2.29 -9.78
CA SER A 208 -9.42 2.07 -10.06
C SER A 208 -9.02 0.60 -9.89
N TRP A 209 -9.53 -0.06 -8.85
CA TRP A 209 -9.30 -1.48 -8.63
C TRP A 209 -9.85 -2.33 -9.78
N LEU A 210 -11.13 -2.18 -10.10
CA LEU A 210 -11.78 -2.95 -11.17
C LEU A 210 -11.07 -2.77 -12.53
N SER A 211 -10.60 -1.56 -12.84
CA SER A 211 -9.88 -1.30 -14.08
C SER A 211 -8.49 -1.96 -14.11
N LEU A 212 -7.78 -2.02 -12.97
CA LEU A 212 -6.44 -2.60 -12.87
C LEU A 212 -6.46 -4.12 -12.69
N GLU A 213 -7.50 -4.67 -12.06
CA GLU A 213 -7.62 -6.09 -11.74
C GLU A 213 -7.42 -6.98 -12.97
N ALA A 214 -8.14 -6.69 -14.06
CA ALA A 214 -8.03 -7.47 -15.29
C ALA A 214 -6.62 -7.42 -15.90
N ALA A 215 -5.97 -6.25 -15.88
CA ALA A 215 -4.62 -6.07 -16.43
C ALA A 215 -3.59 -6.85 -15.59
N ILE A 216 -3.66 -6.77 -14.26
CA ILE A 216 -2.75 -7.45 -13.36
C ILE A 216 -2.92 -8.98 -13.45
N LEU A 217 -4.17 -9.47 -13.41
CA LEU A 217 -4.43 -10.90 -13.54
C LEU A 217 -4.00 -11.45 -14.92
N SER A 218 -4.22 -10.69 -16.00
CA SER A 218 -3.72 -11.05 -17.32
C SER A 218 -2.19 -11.18 -17.31
N ARG A 219 -1.48 -10.18 -16.75
CA ARG A 219 -0.02 -10.20 -16.64
C ARG A 219 0.48 -11.38 -15.79
N LEU A 220 -0.16 -11.66 -14.64
CA LEU A 220 0.24 -12.79 -13.78
C LEU A 220 0.05 -14.15 -14.46
N ARG A 221 -0.92 -14.27 -15.38
CA ARG A 221 -1.22 -15.52 -16.12
C ARG A 221 -0.33 -15.71 -17.34
N THR A 222 -0.05 -14.65 -18.08
CA THR A 222 0.52 -14.72 -19.44
C THR A 222 1.90 -14.08 -19.55
N GLY A 223 2.32 -13.28 -18.57
CA GLY A 223 3.62 -12.61 -18.56
C GLY A 223 4.74 -13.48 -17.99
N THR A 224 5.95 -12.92 -17.95
CA THR A 224 7.11 -13.57 -17.34
C THR A 224 6.88 -13.83 -15.85
N PRO A 225 7.30 -14.97 -15.29
CA PRO A 225 7.16 -15.23 -13.85
C PRO A 225 7.84 -14.15 -13.01
N VAL A 226 7.21 -13.79 -11.90
CA VAL A 226 7.79 -12.83 -10.94
C VAL A 226 9.09 -13.40 -10.37
N ASN A 227 10.14 -12.59 -10.36
CA ASN A 227 11.45 -12.97 -9.84
C ASN A 227 11.36 -13.47 -8.39
N ALA A 228 12.03 -14.58 -8.10
CA ALA A 228 11.89 -15.31 -6.85
C ALA A 228 12.08 -14.46 -5.58
N PRO A 229 13.07 -13.54 -5.45
CA PRO A 229 13.24 -12.71 -4.24
C PRO A 229 12.08 -11.76 -3.94
N VAL A 230 11.28 -11.41 -4.97
CA VAL A 230 10.18 -10.43 -4.84
C VAL A 230 8.79 -11.06 -5.03
N ARG A 231 8.68 -12.38 -5.10
CA ARG A 231 7.39 -13.08 -5.27
C ARG A 231 6.37 -12.75 -4.18
N GLY A 232 6.81 -12.39 -2.98
CA GLY A 232 5.94 -11.95 -1.89
C GLY A 232 5.05 -10.75 -2.23
N ILE A 233 5.45 -9.90 -3.21
CA ILE A 233 4.61 -8.77 -3.66
C ILE A 233 3.28 -9.22 -4.29
N VAL A 234 3.19 -10.46 -4.79
CA VAL A 234 1.93 -11.03 -5.31
C VAL A 234 0.87 -11.09 -4.19
N GLY A 235 1.29 -11.16 -2.93
CA GLY A 235 0.39 -11.08 -1.77
C GLY A 235 -0.41 -9.78 -1.66
N ILE A 236 0.02 -8.70 -2.32
CA ILE A 236 -0.73 -7.44 -2.40
C ILE A 236 -2.11 -7.68 -3.06
N GLN A 237 -2.27 -8.72 -3.90
CA GLN A 237 -3.53 -9.08 -4.53
C GLN A 237 -4.66 -9.35 -3.52
N LEU A 238 -4.34 -9.70 -2.28
CA LEU A 238 -5.30 -9.89 -1.21
C LEU A 238 -5.95 -8.56 -0.74
N ALA A 239 -5.22 -7.44 -0.88
CA ALA A 239 -5.59 -6.19 -0.25
C ALA A 239 -6.87 -5.55 -0.82
N PRO A 240 -7.08 -5.41 -2.15
CA PRO A 240 -8.17 -4.59 -2.67
C PRO A 240 -9.54 -4.98 -2.15
N ALA A 241 -9.87 -6.27 -2.11
CA ALA A 241 -11.19 -6.74 -1.68
C ALA A 241 -11.44 -6.47 -0.18
N PHE A 242 -10.51 -6.87 0.69
CA PHE A 242 -10.69 -6.71 2.14
C PHE A 242 -10.50 -5.27 2.59
N VAL A 243 -9.54 -4.53 2.03
CA VAL A 243 -9.34 -3.11 2.35
C VAL A 243 -10.51 -2.28 1.83
N GLY A 244 -11.00 -2.56 0.62
CA GLY A 244 -12.20 -1.94 0.06
C GLY A 244 -13.44 -2.23 0.91
N CYS A 245 -13.58 -3.45 1.43
CA CYS A 245 -14.65 -3.81 2.37
C CYS A 245 -14.53 -3.01 3.68
N GLY A 246 -13.33 -2.87 4.25
CA GLY A 246 -13.10 -2.03 5.43
C GLY A 246 -13.45 -0.55 5.19
N ALA A 247 -13.08 -0.01 4.02
CA ALA A 247 -13.45 1.34 3.61
C ALA A 247 -14.97 1.50 3.43
N TYR A 248 -15.62 0.48 2.87
CA TYR A 248 -17.07 0.42 2.74
C TYR A 248 -17.76 0.41 4.11
N PHE A 249 -17.29 -0.41 5.06
CA PHE A 249 -17.82 -0.40 6.42
C PHE A 249 -17.70 0.99 7.07
N ALA A 250 -16.56 1.65 6.92
CA ALA A 250 -16.38 2.98 7.46
C ALA A 250 -17.37 4.00 6.86
N ALA A 251 -17.63 3.92 5.54
CA ALA A 251 -18.50 4.84 4.84
C ALA A 251 -20.01 4.54 5.05
N SER A 252 -20.37 3.25 5.23
CA SER A 252 -21.78 2.79 5.31
C SER A 252 -22.30 2.57 6.73
N GLY A 253 -21.49 2.82 7.76
CA GLY A 253 -21.87 2.60 9.17
C GLY A 253 -21.60 1.20 9.71
N GLY A 254 -20.89 0.35 8.97
CA GLY A 254 -20.35 -0.91 9.47
C GLY A 254 -21.23 -2.15 9.33
N HIS A 255 -22.43 -2.02 8.75
CA HIS A 255 -23.37 -3.14 8.60
C HIS A 255 -22.95 -4.10 7.48
N ILE A 256 -23.22 -5.39 7.71
CA ILE A 256 -23.01 -6.44 6.71
C ILE A 256 -24.22 -6.51 5.77
N ASP A 257 -24.12 -5.91 4.63
CA ASP A 257 -25.08 -6.02 3.53
C ASP A 257 -24.60 -6.92 2.38
N THR A 258 -25.33 -6.97 1.30
CA THR A 258 -24.99 -7.79 0.12
C THR A 258 -23.67 -7.35 -0.50
N PHE A 259 -23.38 -6.05 -0.56
CA PHE A 259 -22.15 -5.56 -1.17
C PHE A 259 -20.92 -5.93 -0.32
N ALA A 260 -21.01 -5.80 1.01
CA ALA A 260 -19.96 -6.25 1.92
C ALA A 260 -19.67 -7.76 1.75
N LEU A 261 -20.73 -8.59 1.61
CA LEU A 261 -20.56 -10.03 1.38
C LEU A 261 -19.89 -10.36 0.05
N LEU A 262 -20.19 -9.61 -1.02
CA LEU A 262 -19.51 -9.77 -2.32
C LEU A 262 -18.01 -9.48 -2.20
N LEU A 263 -17.63 -8.40 -1.52
CA LEU A 263 -16.23 -8.05 -1.29
C LEU A 263 -15.50 -9.10 -0.43
N ILE A 264 -16.13 -9.54 0.67
CA ILE A 264 -15.58 -10.61 1.54
C ILE A 264 -15.41 -11.90 0.73
N GLY A 265 -16.42 -12.28 -0.06
CA GLY A 265 -16.39 -13.49 -0.89
C GLY A 265 -15.24 -13.47 -1.90
N TYR A 266 -15.05 -12.35 -2.60
CA TYR A 266 -13.92 -12.21 -3.51
C TYR A 266 -12.56 -12.21 -2.76
N GLY A 267 -12.48 -11.57 -1.60
CA GLY A 267 -11.30 -11.61 -0.75
C GLY A 267 -10.95 -13.02 -0.29
N CYS A 268 -11.95 -13.82 0.10
CA CYS A 268 -11.76 -15.23 0.44
C CYS A 268 -11.23 -16.05 -0.74
N LEU A 269 -11.76 -15.83 -1.96
CA LEU A 269 -11.25 -16.48 -3.16
C LEU A 269 -9.78 -16.11 -3.40
N GLN A 270 -9.42 -14.84 -3.33
CA GLN A 270 -8.03 -14.39 -3.48
C GLN A 270 -7.12 -14.99 -2.40
N PHE A 271 -7.59 -15.11 -1.17
CA PHE A 271 -6.83 -15.75 -0.10
C PHE A 271 -6.54 -17.22 -0.42
N LEU A 272 -7.52 -17.98 -0.89
CA LEU A 272 -7.33 -19.39 -1.29
C LEU A 272 -6.36 -19.53 -2.46
N LEU A 273 -6.45 -18.66 -3.47
CA LEU A 273 -5.52 -18.66 -4.61
C LEU A 273 -4.08 -18.38 -4.16
N LEU A 274 -3.89 -17.39 -3.28
CA LEU A 274 -2.59 -17.04 -2.73
C LEU A 274 -2.04 -18.16 -1.83
N LEU A 275 -2.88 -18.81 -1.05
CA LEU A 275 -2.50 -19.97 -0.25
C LEU A 275 -2.00 -21.12 -1.14
N ARG A 276 -2.66 -21.37 -2.28
CA ARG A 276 -2.20 -22.37 -3.28
C ARG A 276 -0.84 -21.99 -3.89
N LEU A 277 -0.55 -20.68 -4.05
CA LEU A 277 0.71 -20.19 -4.60
C LEU A 277 1.84 -20.08 -3.56
N LEU A 278 1.52 -20.18 -2.26
CA LEU A 278 2.48 -19.96 -1.18
C LEU A 278 3.75 -20.85 -1.27
N PRO A 279 3.67 -22.16 -1.62
CA PRO A 279 4.89 -22.98 -1.78
C PRO A 279 5.83 -22.44 -2.86
N TRP A 280 5.29 -21.98 -4.01
CA TRP A 280 6.07 -21.36 -5.07
C TRP A 280 6.69 -20.02 -4.63
N MET A 281 5.97 -19.22 -3.85
CA MET A 281 6.53 -17.97 -3.32
C MET A 281 7.66 -18.21 -2.33
N LEU A 282 7.60 -19.29 -1.54
CA LEU A 282 8.55 -19.66 -0.51
C LEU A 282 9.74 -20.49 -1.00
N GLU A 283 9.86 -20.80 -2.30
CA GLU A 283 10.98 -21.60 -2.82
C GLU A 283 12.38 -21.10 -2.40
N GLN A 284 12.54 -19.79 -2.25
CA GLN A 284 13.80 -19.18 -1.75
C GLN A 284 13.72 -18.72 -0.28
N GLY A 285 12.70 -19.20 0.45
CA GLY A 285 12.45 -18.83 1.83
C GLY A 285 11.80 -17.46 2.00
N PHE A 286 11.73 -17.01 3.25
CA PHE A 286 11.12 -15.74 3.61
C PHE A 286 12.01 -14.56 3.21
N SER A 287 11.41 -13.53 2.62
CA SER A 287 12.04 -12.24 2.32
C SER A 287 11.13 -11.08 2.74
N PRO A 288 11.65 -9.85 2.91
CA PRO A 288 10.82 -8.69 3.26
C PRO A 288 9.69 -8.39 2.27
N SER A 289 9.75 -8.91 1.02
CA SER A 289 8.68 -8.75 0.03
C SER A 289 7.33 -9.36 0.47
N PHE A 290 7.35 -10.33 1.40
CA PHE A 290 6.14 -10.93 1.98
C PHE A 290 5.30 -9.95 2.82
N TRP A 291 5.85 -8.79 3.21
CA TRP A 291 5.03 -7.73 3.78
C TRP A 291 3.97 -7.17 2.81
N GLY A 292 4.05 -7.54 1.52
CA GLY A 292 2.96 -7.32 0.57
C GLY A 292 1.62 -7.95 0.98
N PHE A 293 1.65 -9.04 1.75
CA PHE A 293 0.45 -9.67 2.31
C PHE A 293 -0.17 -8.89 3.47
N SER A 294 0.64 -8.14 4.23
CA SER A 294 0.29 -7.66 5.57
C SER A 294 -0.96 -6.78 5.60
N PHE A 295 -1.11 -5.89 4.62
CA PHE A 295 -2.24 -4.98 4.56
C PHE A 295 -3.55 -5.71 4.27
N GLY A 296 -3.54 -6.64 3.31
CA GLY A 296 -4.69 -7.49 3.01
C GLY A 296 -5.08 -8.40 4.17
N LEU A 297 -4.11 -9.03 4.83
CA LEU A 297 -4.34 -9.88 6.02
C LEU A 297 -4.91 -9.09 7.21
N ALA A 298 -4.39 -7.88 7.43
CA ALA A 298 -4.90 -6.99 8.48
C ALA A 298 -6.35 -6.56 8.21
N ALA A 299 -6.68 -6.23 6.96
CA ALA A 299 -8.05 -5.90 6.56
C ALA A 299 -8.98 -7.12 6.62
N MET A 300 -8.49 -8.32 6.25
CA MET A 300 -9.19 -9.59 6.44
C MET A 300 -9.56 -9.81 7.91
N THR A 301 -8.64 -9.51 8.84
CA THR A 301 -8.91 -9.53 10.28
C THR A 301 -10.05 -8.60 10.65
N GLY A 302 -10.05 -7.36 10.15
CA GLY A 302 -11.12 -6.39 10.37
C GLY A 302 -12.48 -6.86 9.86
N CYS A 303 -12.53 -7.42 8.65
CA CYS A 303 -13.75 -8.02 8.09
C CYS A 303 -14.26 -9.18 8.97
N GLY A 304 -13.35 -10.02 9.49
CA GLY A 304 -13.69 -11.06 10.44
C GLY A 304 -14.37 -10.52 11.71
N PHE A 305 -13.85 -9.45 12.30
CA PHE A 305 -14.45 -8.82 13.47
C PHE A 305 -15.83 -8.21 13.18
N HIS A 306 -16.05 -7.63 12.01
CA HIS A 306 -17.37 -7.14 11.61
C HIS A 306 -18.39 -8.28 11.48
N LEU A 307 -18.00 -9.41 10.87
CA LEU A 307 -18.87 -10.60 10.82
C LEU A 307 -19.26 -11.10 12.22
N ILE A 308 -18.33 -11.09 13.15
CA ILE A 308 -18.59 -11.52 14.55
C ILE A 308 -19.49 -10.50 15.24
N ALA A 309 -19.25 -9.20 15.10
CA ALA A 309 -20.04 -8.14 15.72
C ALA A 309 -21.51 -8.19 15.28
N GLU A 310 -21.77 -8.44 13.99
CA GLU A 310 -23.11 -8.56 13.41
C GLU A 310 -23.73 -9.97 13.57
N GLN A 311 -23.06 -10.88 14.29
CA GLN A 311 -23.49 -12.27 14.50
C GLN A 311 -23.79 -13.02 13.18
N ARG A 312 -23.05 -12.70 12.11
CA ARG A 312 -23.20 -13.31 10.79
C ARG A 312 -21.99 -14.14 10.41
N LEU A 313 -22.21 -15.33 9.84
CA LEU A 313 -21.14 -16.24 9.38
C LEU A 313 -20.02 -16.38 10.43
N LEU A 314 -20.38 -16.64 11.69
CA LEU A 314 -19.46 -16.63 12.84
C LEU A 314 -18.20 -17.47 12.61
N PHE A 315 -18.36 -18.69 12.07
CA PHE A 315 -17.21 -19.54 11.76
C PHE A 315 -16.22 -18.84 10.82
N LEU A 316 -16.72 -18.25 9.73
CA LEU A 316 -15.89 -17.48 8.79
C LEU A 316 -15.29 -16.25 9.49
N GLY A 317 -16.07 -15.54 10.30
CA GLY A 317 -15.61 -14.38 11.07
C GLY A 317 -14.42 -14.72 11.96
N TYR A 318 -14.51 -15.76 12.78
CA TYR A 318 -13.40 -16.22 13.62
C TYR A 318 -12.20 -16.71 12.81
N PHE A 319 -12.45 -17.43 11.71
CA PHE A 319 -11.36 -17.85 10.82
C PHE A 319 -10.60 -16.67 10.23
N LEU A 320 -11.30 -15.69 9.65
CA LEU A 320 -10.66 -14.51 9.05
C LEU A 320 -9.89 -13.68 10.09
N ALA A 321 -10.49 -13.47 11.28
CA ALA A 321 -9.88 -12.71 12.36
C ALA A 321 -8.60 -13.38 12.90
N THR A 322 -8.63 -14.69 13.14
CA THR A 322 -7.50 -15.43 13.69
C THR A 322 -6.41 -15.68 12.66
N ALA A 323 -6.77 -16.11 11.44
CA ALA A 323 -5.82 -16.37 10.38
C ALA A 323 -5.10 -15.08 9.95
N GLY A 324 -5.84 -13.98 9.74
CA GLY A 324 -5.24 -12.70 9.36
C GLY A 324 -4.30 -12.17 10.44
N SER A 325 -4.73 -12.16 11.70
CA SER A 325 -3.89 -11.74 12.83
C SER A 325 -2.65 -12.61 12.96
N GLY A 326 -2.82 -13.94 12.95
CA GLY A 326 -1.72 -14.89 13.12
C GLY A 326 -0.68 -14.78 12.02
N LEU A 327 -1.10 -14.64 10.76
CA LEU A 327 -0.18 -14.52 9.61
C LEU A 327 0.60 -13.20 9.65
N VAL A 328 0.00 -12.06 10.02
CA VAL A 328 0.74 -10.80 10.18
C VAL A 328 1.75 -10.91 11.33
N MET A 329 1.38 -11.55 12.44
CA MET A 329 2.31 -11.78 13.55
C MET A 329 3.46 -12.72 13.13
N LEU A 330 3.22 -13.73 12.31
CA LEU A 330 4.27 -14.57 11.72
C LEU A 330 5.23 -13.77 10.83
N LEU A 331 4.72 -12.85 10.00
CA LEU A 331 5.56 -11.93 9.21
C LEU A 331 6.46 -11.08 10.13
N LEU A 332 5.90 -10.56 11.22
CA LEU A 332 6.67 -9.79 12.20
C LEU A 332 7.77 -10.63 12.83
N LEU A 333 7.46 -11.83 13.32
CA LEU A 333 8.43 -12.74 13.93
C LEU A 333 9.53 -13.15 12.95
N ALA A 334 9.17 -13.47 11.69
CA ALA A 334 10.14 -13.79 10.66
C ALA A 334 11.07 -12.60 10.35
N THR A 335 10.53 -11.37 10.33
CA THR A 335 11.31 -10.16 10.13
C THR A 335 12.25 -9.89 11.29
N LEU A 336 11.81 -10.05 12.53
CA LEU A 336 12.67 -9.92 13.72
C LEU A 336 13.80 -10.95 13.70
N ASN A 337 13.54 -12.17 13.22
CA ASN A 337 14.56 -13.18 13.05
C ASN A 337 15.60 -12.77 11.99
N LEU A 338 15.18 -12.22 10.84
CA LEU A 338 16.09 -11.66 9.84
C LEU A 338 16.92 -10.50 10.41
N ALA A 339 16.31 -9.64 11.21
CA ALA A 339 17.00 -8.53 11.87
C ALA A 339 18.08 -9.04 12.84
N ARG A 340 17.76 -10.05 13.66
CA ARG A 340 18.73 -10.70 14.57
C ARG A 340 19.91 -11.33 13.82
N GLN A 341 19.68 -11.86 12.62
CA GLN A 341 20.71 -12.43 11.75
C GLN A 341 21.52 -11.36 11.00
N GLY A 342 21.22 -10.05 11.16
CA GLY A 342 21.86 -8.97 10.40
C GLY A 342 21.60 -8.99 8.90
N ARG A 343 20.52 -9.66 8.45
CA ARG A 343 20.17 -9.87 7.04
C ARG A 343 19.02 -8.96 6.58
N LEU A 344 18.51 -8.09 7.44
CA LEU A 344 17.40 -7.21 7.12
C LEU A 344 17.84 -6.01 6.27
N LEU A 345 18.99 -5.40 6.57
CA LEU A 345 19.48 -4.22 5.85
C LEU A 345 20.29 -4.63 4.62
N VAL A 346 20.13 -3.88 3.54
CA VAL A 346 20.95 -4.03 2.32
C VAL A 346 22.38 -3.62 2.67
N LYS A 347 23.35 -4.54 2.44
CA LYS A 347 24.77 -4.29 2.63
C LYS A 347 25.38 -3.59 1.44
#